data_378ec3c59b576fd07b1bb92cd430be20
#
_entry.id   378ec3c59b576fd07b1bb92cd430be20
#
_cell.length_a   1.000
_cell.length_b   1.000
_cell.length_c   1.000
_cell.angle_alpha   90.00
_cell.angle_beta   90.00
_cell.angle_gamma   90.00
#
_symmetry.space_group_name_H-M   'P 1'
#
loop_
_entity.id
_entity.type
_entity.pdbx_description
1 polymer ?
#
loop_
_entity_poly.entity_id
_entity_poly.type
_entity_poly.pdbx_seq_one_letter_code
_entity_poly.pdbx_strand_id
1 'polypeptide(L)'
;LGFDRVFDTDTGADLTIMEEGAELIDRIRGGGKLPLITSCSPGWIKFCEHNYPDMLGNLSSCKSPHQMFGAMLKTFYAEKNGLDPENIVVVSVMPCTAKKYEAARPEMEVDGHPDVDIVITTRELATMIYDLGIEFPELGDTRFDDPFGGASGAGVIFGTTGGVMEAALRTVNDLLTGGSADNI
;
A
#
# COMPACT_ATOMS: atom_id res chain seq x y z
N LEU A 1 -8.27 -8.92 19.77
CA LEU A 1 -8.06 -9.92 18.72
C LEU A 1 -6.72 -10.65 18.84
N GLY A 2 -5.79 -10.17 19.66
CA GLY A 2 -4.51 -10.82 19.91
C GLY A 2 -3.41 -10.49 18.91
N PHE A 3 -3.53 -9.43 18.15
CA PHE A 3 -2.44 -8.91 17.32
C PHE A 3 -1.40 -8.21 18.20
N ASP A 4 -0.12 -8.45 17.94
CA ASP A 4 0.98 -7.81 18.68
C ASP A 4 1.12 -6.33 18.35
N ARG A 5 0.86 -5.99 17.09
CA ARG A 5 0.92 -4.61 16.55
C ARG A 5 -0.21 -4.38 15.57
N VAL A 6 -0.68 -3.14 15.50
CA VAL A 6 -1.70 -2.70 14.55
C VAL A 6 -1.27 -1.37 13.95
N PHE A 7 -1.02 -1.36 12.65
CA PHE A 7 -0.51 -0.21 11.91
C PHE A 7 -1.55 0.36 10.96
N ASP A 8 -1.41 1.64 10.65
CA ASP A 8 -2.22 2.29 9.62
C ASP A 8 -1.63 2.03 8.23
N THR A 9 -2.48 1.56 7.31
CA THR A 9 -2.08 1.34 5.90
C THR A 9 -1.73 2.65 5.18
N ASP A 10 -2.17 3.80 5.67
CA ASP A 10 -1.79 5.11 5.12
C ASP A 10 -0.28 5.35 5.14
N THR A 11 0.46 4.71 6.06
CA THR A 11 1.93 4.68 6.02
C THR A 11 2.45 4.02 4.74
N GLY A 12 1.83 2.93 4.30
CA GLY A 12 2.14 2.28 3.01
C GLY A 12 1.73 3.14 1.81
N ALA A 13 0.64 3.91 1.94
CA ALA A 13 0.24 4.87 0.92
C ALA A 13 1.28 5.98 0.75
N ASP A 14 1.79 6.53 1.84
CA ASP A 14 2.87 7.54 1.78
C ASP A 14 4.13 7.02 1.08
N LEU A 15 4.54 5.78 1.36
CA LEU A 15 5.65 5.13 0.65
C LEU A 15 5.35 5.03 -0.85
N THR A 16 4.14 4.60 -1.21
CA THR A 16 3.73 4.46 -2.61
C THR A 16 3.76 5.80 -3.34
N ILE A 17 3.30 6.89 -2.72
CA ILE A 17 3.34 8.23 -3.30
C ILE A 17 4.78 8.64 -3.63
N MET A 18 5.71 8.39 -2.71
CA MET A 18 7.12 8.74 -2.91
C MET A 18 7.76 7.92 -4.02
N GLU A 19 7.54 6.62 -4.04
CA GLU A 19 8.13 5.71 -5.04
C GLU A 19 7.52 5.92 -6.42
N GLU A 20 6.20 5.99 -6.57
CA GLU A 20 5.56 6.27 -7.86
C GLU A 20 5.86 7.68 -8.37
N GLY A 21 5.97 8.66 -7.47
CA GLY A 21 6.40 10.01 -7.82
C GLY A 21 7.83 10.04 -8.34
N ALA A 22 8.75 9.33 -7.70
CA ALA A 22 10.14 9.17 -8.15
C ALA A 22 10.20 8.46 -9.51
N GLU A 23 9.48 7.36 -9.68
CA GLU A 23 9.38 6.65 -10.97
C GLU A 23 8.86 7.56 -12.08
N LEU A 24 7.82 8.37 -11.81
CA LEU A 24 7.30 9.32 -12.79
C LEU A 24 8.36 10.33 -13.23
N ILE A 25 9.09 10.91 -12.29
CA ILE A 25 10.18 11.85 -12.57
C ILE A 25 11.27 11.19 -13.42
N ASP A 26 11.66 9.98 -13.06
CA ASP A 26 12.69 9.22 -13.79
C ASP A 26 12.25 8.87 -15.22
N ARG A 27 10.97 8.48 -15.40
CA ARG A 27 10.42 8.23 -16.74
C ARG A 27 10.39 9.51 -17.60
N ILE A 28 10.03 10.65 -17.03
CA ILE A 28 10.02 11.94 -17.75
C ILE A 28 11.44 12.33 -18.14
N ARG A 29 12.40 12.23 -17.24
CA ARG A 29 13.80 12.64 -17.48
C ARG A 29 14.57 11.65 -18.34
N GLY A 30 14.32 10.35 -18.15
CA GLY A 30 15.04 9.26 -18.82
C GLY A 30 14.43 8.83 -20.16
N GLY A 31 13.32 9.45 -20.63
CA GLY A 31 12.59 9.02 -21.82
C GLY A 31 11.86 7.68 -21.63
N GLY A 32 11.43 7.38 -20.41
CA GLY A 32 10.64 6.19 -20.10
C GLY A 32 9.25 6.21 -20.70
N LYS A 33 8.57 5.05 -20.65
CA LYS A 33 7.25 4.87 -21.27
C LYS A 33 6.18 5.66 -20.52
N LEU A 34 5.47 6.52 -21.23
CA LEU A 34 4.35 7.35 -20.72
C LEU A 34 3.07 7.03 -21.52
N PRO A 35 1.87 7.23 -20.94
CA PRO A 35 1.64 7.65 -19.55
C PRO A 35 2.09 6.57 -18.55
N LEU A 36 2.50 7.00 -17.35
CA LEU A 36 2.61 6.11 -16.20
C LEU A 36 1.21 5.82 -15.66
N ILE A 37 0.90 4.55 -15.44
CA ILE A 37 -0.39 4.10 -14.91
C ILE A 37 -0.13 3.38 -13.59
N THR A 38 -0.81 3.79 -12.53
CA THR A 38 -0.63 3.18 -11.20
C THR A 38 -1.05 1.72 -11.18
N SER A 39 -0.41 0.91 -10.35
CA SER A 39 -0.54 -0.56 -10.31
C SER A 39 -1.20 -1.11 -9.03
N CYS A 40 -1.72 -0.24 -8.15
CA CYS A 40 -2.25 -0.64 -6.86
C CYS A 40 -3.61 -1.38 -6.91
N SER A 41 -4.28 -1.42 -8.06
CA SER A 41 -5.55 -2.13 -8.25
C SER A 41 -5.34 -3.49 -8.94
N PRO A 42 -5.42 -4.62 -8.22
CA PRO A 42 -5.18 -5.94 -8.82
C PRO A 42 -6.23 -6.34 -9.86
N GLY A 43 -7.44 -5.81 -9.76
CA GLY A 43 -8.46 -5.99 -10.80
C GLY A 43 -8.09 -5.33 -12.12
N TRP A 44 -7.54 -4.10 -12.05
CA TRP A 44 -6.99 -3.40 -13.20
C TRP A 44 -5.79 -4.15 -13.80
N ILE A 45 -4.84 -4.56 -12.98
CA ILE A 45 -3.65 -5.31 -13.43
C ILE A 45 -4.07 -6.56 -14.18
N LYS A 46 -4.97 -7.37 -13.59
CA LYS A 46 -5.48 -8.58 -14.23
C LYS A 46 -6.19 -8.30 -15.57
N PHE A 47 -6.99 -7.24 -15.61
CA PHE A 47 -7.65 -6.81 -16.83
C PHE A 47 -6.65 -6.39 -17.91
N CYS A 48 -5.62 -5.62 -17.52
CA CYS A 48 -4.55 -5.20 -18.43
C CYS A 48 -3.77 -6.38 -18.99
N GLU A 49 -3.37 -7.32 -18.13
CA GLU A 49 -2.67 -8.56 -18.54
C GLU A 49 -3.44 -9.34 -19.62
N HIS A 50 -4.75 -9.42 -19.49
CA HIS A 50 -5.58 -10.22 -20.40
C HIS A 50 -5.97 -9.49 -21.68
N ASN A 51 -6.21 -8.18 -21.61
CA ASN A 51 -6.82 -7.44 -22.71
C ASN A 51 -5.88 -6.43 -23.37
N TYR A 52 -4.86 -5.95 -22.65
CA TYR A 52 -3.94 -4.92 -23.10
C TYR A 52 -2.48 -5.22 -22.73
N PRO A 53 -1.93 -6.41 -23.09
CA PRO A 53 -0.59 -6.80 -22.69
C PRO A 53 0.50 -5.82 -23.17
N ASP A 54 0.27 -5.13 -24.28
CA ASP A 54 1.19 -4.11 -24.81
C ASP A 54 1.30 -2.87 -23.92
N MET A 55 0.33 -2.67 -23.01
CA MET A 55 0.33 -1.57 -22.03
C MET A 55 1.03 -1.93 -20.72
N LEU A 56 1.45 -3.17 -20.51
CA LEU A 56 2.10 -3.56 -19.25
C LEU A 56 3.33 -2.70 -18.93
N GLY A 57 4.08 -2.28 -19.94
CA GLY A 57 5.22 -1.38 -19.76
C GLY A 57 4.83 0.07 -19.35
N ASN A 58 3.54 0.42 -19.37
CA ASN A 58 3.05 1.69 -18.87
C ASN A 58 2.68 1.63 -17.37
N LEU A 59 2.49 0.41 -16.83
CA LEU A 59 2.17 0.25 -15.41
C LEU A 59 3.36 0.68 -14.55
N SER A 60 3.07 1.22 -13.36
CA SER A 60 4.08 1.46 -12.34
C SER A 60 4.73 0.13 -11.93
N SER A 61 6.02 0.17 -11.66
CA SER A 61 6.75 -0.97 -11.10
C SER A 61 6.54 -1.14 -9.59
N CYS A 62 5.88 -0.18 -8.95
CA CYS A 62 5.62 -0.21 -7.53
C CYS A 62 4.60 -1.28 -7.14
N LYS A 63 4.84 -1.95 -6.02
CA LYS A 63 3.84 -2.77 -5.35
C LYS A 63 2.72 -1.87 -4.82
N SER A 64 1.55 -2.45 -4.54
CA SER A 64 0.47 -1.69 -3.89
C SER A 64 0.81 -1.30 -2.45
N PRO A 65 0.14 -0.28 -1.85
CA PRO A 65 0.46 0.20 -0.51
C PRO A 65 0.56 -0.89 0.55
N HIS A 66 -0.38 -1.83 0.60
CA HIS A 66 -0.32 -2.88 1.62
C HIS A 66 0.80 -3.90 1.37
N GLN A 67 1.14 -4.20 0.11
CA GLN A 67 2.27 -5.07 -0.22
C GLN A 67 3.59 -4.37 0.08
N MET A 68 3.72 -3.12 -0.32
CA MET A 68 4.91 -2.32 -0.01
C MET A 68 5.14 -2.20 1.50
N PHE A 69 4.06 -1.97 2.25
CA PHE A 69 4.12 -1.90 3.70
C PHE A 69 4.50 -3.25 4.32
N GLY A 70 3.94 -4.35 3.83
CA GLY A 70 4.30 -5.70 4.25
C GLY A 70 5.78 -6.01 4.01
N ALA A 71 6.30 -5.67 2.83
CA ALA A 71 7.73 -5.77 2.52
C ALA A 71 8.59 -5.00 3.51
N MET A 72 8.21 -3.75 3.83
CA MET A 72 8.91 -2.91 4.81
C MET A 72 8.86 -3.48 6.23
N LEU A 73 7.76 -4.13 6.62
CA LEU A 73 7.65 -4.79 7.92
C LEU A 73 8.58 -6.00 8.02
N LYS A 74 8.71 -6.77 6.95
CA LYS A 74 9.57 -7.97 6.92
C LYS A 74 11.04 -7.68 6.65
N THR A 75 11.39 -6.46 6.26
CA THR A 75 12.78 -6.02 6.04
C THR A 75 13.21 -5.00 7.09
N PHE A 76 13.03 -3.73 6.81
CA PHE A 76 13.50 -2.62 7.64
C PHE A 76 12.98 -2.65 9.09
N TYR A 77 11.66 -2.91 9.27
CA TYR A 77 11.09 -2.98 10.62
C TYR A 77 11.62 -4.19 11.39
N ALA A 78 11.74 -5.34 10.75
CA ALA A 78 12.32 -6.54 11.33
C ALA A 78 13.77 -6.30 11.79
N GLU A 79 14.61 -5.75 10.91
CA GLU A 79 16.00 -5.41 11.21
C GLU A 79 16.11 -4.41 12.36
N LYS A 80 15.36 -3.31 12.29
CA LYS A 80 15.37 -2.25 13.32
C LYS A 80 14.98 -2.75 14.71
N ASN A 81 14.10 -3.75 14.79
CA ASN A 81 13.61 -4.30 16.04
C ASN A 81 14.28 -5.63 16.44
N GLY A 82 15.24 -6.11 15.66
CA GLY A 82 15.92 -7.39 15.92
C GLY A 82 14.98 -8.59 15.83
N LEU A 83 13.98 -8.53 14.95
CA LEU A 83 13.01 -9.58 14.72
C LEU A 83 13.45 -10.44 13.52
N ASP A 84 13.15 -11.73 13.60
CA ASP A 84 13.31 -12.62 12.47
C ASP A 84 12.09 -12.50 11.53
N PRO A 85 12.28 -12.16 10.23
CA PRO A 85 11.18 -12.06 9.26
C PRO A 85 10.30 -13.32 9.18
N GLU A 86 10.87 -14.52 9.40
CA GLU A 86 10.11 -15.77 9.41
C GLU A 86 9.04 -15.82 10.53
N ASN A 87 9.25 -15.07 11.60
CA ASN A 87 8.33 -15.01 12.74
C ASN A 87 7.34 -13.84 12.64
N ILE A 88 7.37 -13.07 11.57
CA ILE A 88 6.42 -11.97 11.33
C ILE A 88 5.29 -12.45 10.42
N VAL A 89 4.07 -12.45 10.94
CA VAL A 89 2.86 -12.72 10.17
C VAL A 89 2.12 -11.41 9.92
N VAL A 90 2.10 -10.98 8.68
CA VAL A 90 1.42 -9.74 8.24
C VAL A 90 0.00 -10.06 7.82
N VAL A 91 -0.96 -9.53 8.56
CA VAL A 91 -2.39 -9.61 8.24
C VAL A 91 -2.88 -8.26 7.73
N SER A 92 -3.30 -8.21 6.48
CA SER A 92 -3.82 -7.00 5.85
C SER A 92 -5.35 -7.00 5.85
N VAL A 93 -5.95 -5.92 6.35
CA VAL A 93 -7.40 -5.70 6.32
C VAL A 93 -7.73 -4.76 5.17
N MET A 94 -8.40 -5.29 4.13
CA MET A 94 -8.66 -4.56 2.89
C MET A 94 -10.16 -4.60 2.53
N PRO A 95 -10.68 -3.55 1.90
CA PRO A 95 -12.09 -3.53 1.48
C PRO A 95 -12.36 -4.40 0.24
N CYS A 96 -11.30 -4.87 -0.44
CA CYS A 96 -11.37 -5.52 -1.75
C CYS A 96 -10.91 -6.97 -1.70
N THR A 97 -11.74 -7.91 -2.18
CA THR A 97 -11.37 -9.33 -2.27
C THR A 97 -10.24 -9.61 -3.27
N ALA A 98 -10.05 -8.73 -4.26
CA ALA A 98 -8.95 -8.86 -5.23
C ALA A 98 -7.56 -8.73 -4.58
N LYS A 99 -7.47 -8.13 -3.39
CA LYS A 99 -6.22 -8.08 -2.61
C LYS A 99 -5.76 -9.46 -2.12
N LYS A 100 -6.68 -10.41 -1.94
CA LYS A 100 -6.34 -11.82 -1.67
C LYS A 100 -5.63 -12.46 -2.87
N TYR A 101 -6.11 -12.16 -4.07
CA TYR A 101 -5.47 -12.60 -5.31
C TYR A 101 -4.09 -11.94 -5.49
N GLU A 102 -3.98 -10.64 -5.22
CA GLU A 102 -2.71 -9.92 -5.31
C GLU A 102 -1.64 -10.54 -4.38
N ALA A 103 -1.98 -10.77 -3.10
CA ALA A 103 -1.05 -11.34 -2.14
C ALA A 103 -0.60 -12.77 -2.48
N ALA A 104 -1.37 -13.49 -3.30
CA ALA A 104 -1.02 -14.83 -3.76
C ALA A 104 -0.15 -14.84 -5.05
N ARG A 105 0.19 -13.68 -5.61
CA ARG A 105 1.05 -13.59 -6.79
C ARG A 105 2.51 -13.83 -6.40
N PRO A 106 3.27 -14.57 -7.21
CA PRO A 106 4.64 -14.96 -6.87
C PRO A 106 5.61 -13.78 -6.74
N GLU A 107 5.32 -12.65 -7.38
CA GLU A 107 6.13 -11.45 -7.28
C GLU A 107 5.87 -10.62 -6.00
N MET A 108 4.87 -10.98 -5.19
CA MET A 108 4.54 -10.30 -3.94
C MET A 108 5.28 -10.92 -2.76
N GLU A 109 6.60 -10.93 -2.89
CA GLU A 109 7.53 -11.42 -1.88
C GLU A 109 8.75 -10.50 -1.76
N VAL A 110 9.45 -10.59 -0.65
CA VAL A 110 10.76 -10.00 -0.41
C VAL A 110 11.64 -11.02 0.32
N ASP A 111 12.84 -11.25 -0.21
CA ASP A 111 13.82 -12.20 0.35
C ASP A 111 13.26 -13.61 0.62
N GLY A 112 12.31 -14.07 -0.21
CA GLY A 112 11.66 -15.37 -0.10
C GLY A 112 10.50 -15.42 0.90
N HIS A 113 10.12 -14.30 1.47
CA HIS A 113 8.96 -14.18 2.37
C HIS A 113 7.81 -13.43 1.69
N PRO A 114 6.56 -13.92 1.76
CA PRO A 114 5.41 -13.14 1.27
C PRO A 114 5.38 -11.76 1.94
N ASP A 115 5.14 -10.71 1.17
CA ASP A 115 5.00 -9.35 1.73
C ASP A 115 3.84 -9.32 2.74
N VAL A 116 2.71 -9.95 2.36
CA VAL A 116 1.50 -10.08 3.18
C VAL A 116 1.10 -11.55 3.23
N ASP A 117 1.03 -12.12 4.42
CA ASP A 117 0.71 -13.54 4.61
C ASP A 117 -0.78 -13.82 4.50
N ILE A 118 -1.60 -12.93 5.07
CA ILE A 118 -3.06 -13.10 5.13
C ILE A 118 -3.75 -11.80 4.74
N VAL A 119 -4.73 -11.90 3.86
CA VAL A 119 -5.63 -10.79 3.55
C VAL A 119 -7.04 -11.13 4.00
N ILE A 120 -7.61 -10.30 4.86
CA ILE A 120 -9.02 -10.35 5.24
C ILE A 120 -9.74 -9.09 4.77
N THR A 121 -11.01 -9.23 4.44
CA THR A 121 -11.84 -8.08 4.11
C THR A 121 -12.34 -7.39 5.38
N THR A 122 -12.73 -6.11 5.26
CA THR A 122 -13.39 -5.39 6.37
C THR A 122 -14.64 -6.12 6.87
N ARG A 123 -15.37 -6.83 5.99
CA ARG A 123 -16.53 -7.64 6.38
C ARG A 123 -16.13 -8.90 7.16
N GLU A 124 -15.05 -9.56 6.76
CA GLU A 124 -14.51 -10.71 7.49
C GLU A 124 -14.00 -10.28 8.87
N LEU A 125 -13.33 -9.13 8.97
CA LEU A 125 -12.95 -8.58 10.27
C LEU A 125 -14.18 -8.31 11.16
N ALA A 126 -15.24 -7.72 10.60
CA ALA A 126 -16.48 -7.49 11.35
C ALA A 126 -17.10 -8.81 11.85
N THR A 127 -17.07 -9.87 11.02
CA THR A 127 -17.52 -11.21 11.44
C THR A 127 -16.65 -11.76 12.56
N MET A 128 -15.32 -11.64 12.47
CA MET A 128 -14.40 -12.07 13.54
C MET A 128 -14.69 -11.36 14.87
N ILE A 129 -14.92 -10.05 14.83
CA ILE A 129 -15.26 -9.26 16.02
C ILE A 129 -16.55 -9.77 16.65
N TYR A 130 -17.58 -10.02 15.83
CA TYR A 130 -18.86 -10.52 16.29
C TYR A 130 -18.76 -11.94 16.88
N ASP A 131 -18.08 -12.86 16.19
CA ASP A 131 -17.96 -14.27 16.60
C ASP A 131 -17.15 -14.40 17.90
N LEU A 132 -16.24 -13.48 18.17
CA LEU A 132 -15.47 -13.43 19.41
C LEU A 132 -16.23 -12.75 20.56
N GLY A 133 -17.46 -12.28 20.32
CA GLY A 133 -18.29 -11.64 21.35
C GLY A 133 -17.73 -10.29 21.81
N ILE A 134 -17.03 -9.58 20.92
CA ILE A 134 -16.47 -8.25 21.26
C ILE A 134 -17.56 -7.19 21.03
N GLU A 135 -17.94 -6.48 22.08
CA GLU A 135 -18.86 -5.36 22.02
C GLU A 135 -18.15 -4.12 21.45
N PHE A 136 -18.02 -4.10 20.10
CA PHE A 136 -17.26 -3.09 19.39
C PHE A 136 -17.62 -1.63 19.76
N PRO A 137 -18.91 -1.25 19.93
CA PRO A 137 -19.29 0.10 20.31
C PRO A 137 -18.84 0.53 21.72
N GLU A 138 -18.50 -0.43 22.58
CA GLU A 138 -18.06 -0.17 23.96
C GLU A 138 -16.53 -0.06 24.09
N LEU A 139 -15.80 -0.30 23.00
CA LEU A 139 -14.35 -0.15 23.00
C LEU A 139 -13.97 1.33 23.05
N GLY A 140 -12.99 1.64 23.90
CA GLY A 140 -12.37 2.97 23.90
C GLY A 140 -11.48 3.18 22.67
N ASP A 141 -11.37 4.43 22.24
CA ASP A 141 -10.48 4.80 21.16
C ASP A 141 -9.01 4.56 21.54
N THR A 142 -8.27 3.97 20.63
CA THR A 142 -6.82 3.78 20.72
C THR A 142 -6.13 4.32 19.48
N ARG A 143 -4.82 4.52 19.56
CA ARG A 143 -4.01 4.91 18.41
C ARG A 143 -3.42 3.67 17.77
N PHE A 144 -3.14 3.76 16.47
CA PHE A 144 -2.30 2.80 15.79
C PHE A 144 -0.88 2.80 16.38
N ASP A 145 -0.21 1.66 16.30
CA ASP A 145 1.23 1.60 16.50
C ASP A 145 1.93 2.38 15.38
N ASP A 146 3.09 2.92 15.69
CA ASP A 146 3.86 3.73 14.75
C ASP A 146 5.20 3.04 14.43
N PRO A 147 5.32 2.45 13.23
CA PRO A 147 6.53 1.72 12.87
C PRO A 147 7.67 2.63 12.38
N PHE A 148 7.32 3.77 11.75
CA PHE A 148 8.26 4.60 10.99
C PHE A 148 8.17 6.10 11.27
N GLY A 149 7.29 6.54 12.17
CA GLY A 149 7.10 7.95 12.50
C GLY A 149 5.84 8.56 11.90
N GLY A 150 4.68 8.00 12.12
CA GLY A 150 3.37 8.53 11.76
C GLY A 150 3.11 8.75 10.25
N ALA A 151 1.96 8.32 9.75
CA ALA A 151 1.55 8.60 8.38
C ALA A 151 1.33 10.10 8.15
N SER A 152 1.68 10.59 6.98
CA SER A 152 1.32 11.95 6.56
C SER A 152 -0.17 12.01 6.17
N GLY A 153 -0.72 13.21 6.05
CA GLY A 153 -2.10 13.40 5.56
C GLY A 153 -2.27 13.04 4.06
N ALA A 154 -1.18 12.79 3.33
CA ALA A 154 -1.23 12.51 1.89
C ALA A 154 -1.88 11.16 1.57
N GLY A 155 -1.68 10.14 2.40
CA GLY A 155 -2.32 8.83 2.25
C GLY A 155 -3.84 8.90 2.23
N VAL A 156 -4.44 9.82 2.98
CA VAL A 156 -5.89 10.04 3.02
C VAL A 156 -6.47 10.45 1.65
N ILE A 157 -5.66 11.11 0.79
CA ILE A 157 -6.08 11.52 -0.57
C ILE A 157 -6.46 10.30 -1.42
N PHE A 158 -5.92 9.11 -1.15
CA PHE A 158 -6.29 7.88 -1.86
C PHE A 158 -7.79 7.57 -1.83
N GLY A 159 -8.48 8.00 -0.79
CA GLY A 159 -9.94 7.84 -0.64
C GLY A 159 -10.78 8.88 -1.38
N THR A 160 -10.16 9.85 -2.03
CA THR A 160 -10.85 10.94 -2.76
C THR A 160 -10.75 10.79 -4.27
N THR A 161 -11.47 11.65 -5.03
CA THR A 161 -11.36 11.70 -6.49
C THR A 161 -9.94 12.05 -6.91
N GLY A 162 -9.38 11.27 -7.84
CA GLY A 162 -7.99 11.38 -8.27
C GLY A 162 -7.06 10.41 -7.54
N GLY A 163 -7.37 10.05 -6.30
CA GLY A 163 -6.68 9.00 -5.53
C GLY A 163 -5.17 9.16 -5.52
N VAL A 164 -4.47 8.04 -5.74
CA VAL A 164 -3.00 7.99 -5.77
C VAL A 164 -2.40 8.90 -6.84
N MET A 165 -3.07 9.06 -7.99
CA MET A 165 -2.58 9.93 -9.07
C MET A 165 -2.48 11.39 -8.58
N GLU A 166 -3.51 11.90 -7.93
CA GLU A 166 -3.50 13.27 -7.41
C GLU A 166 -2.42 13.43 -6.32
N ALA A 167 -2.31 12.50 -5.40
CA ALA A 167 -1.29 12.53 -4.36
C ALA A 167 0.14 12.53 -4.96
N ALA A 168 0.40 11.65 -5.92
CA ALA A 168 1.69 11.59 -6.61
C ALA A 168 1.99 12.87 -7.41
N LEU A 169 1.02 13.43 -8.14
CA LEU A 169 1.21 14.66 -8.90
C LEU A 169 1.50 15.87 -7.99
N ARG A 170 0.83 15.97 -6.84
CA ARG A 170 1.12 17.01 -5.85
C ARG A 170 2.55 16.89 -5.34
N THR A 171 2.98 15.68 -4.96
CA THR A 171 4.34 15.41 -4.50
C THR A 171 5.38 15.72 -5.58
N VAL A 172 5.15 15.29 -6.83
CA VAL A 172 6.03 15.58 -7.97
C VAL A 172 6.12 17.09 -8.21
N ASN A 173 5.00 17.81 -8.15
CA ASN A 173 5.01 19.26 -8.30
C ASN A 173 5.87 19.92 -7.19
N ASP A 174 5.68 19.53 -5.94
CA ASP A 174 6.46 20.07 -4.81
C ASP A 174 7.96 19.80 -4.98
N LEU A 175 8.33 18.60 -5.41
CA LEU A 175 9.73 18.22 -5.66
C LEU A 175 10.36 19.01 -6.83
N LEU A 176 9.59 19.34 -7.86
CA LEU A 176 10.10 20.03 -9.05
C LEU A 176 10.11 21.54 -8.91
N THR A 177 9.15 22.10 -8.19
CA THR A 177 8.95 23.57 -8.11
C THR A 177 9.37 24.16 -6.75
N GLY A 178 9.49 23.33 -5.72
CA GLY A 178 9.74 23.76 -4.34
C GLY A 178 8.55 24.47 -3.70
N GLY A 179 7.35 24.36 -4.28
CA GLY A 179 6.13 25.01 -3.80
C GLY A 179 4.92 24.11 -3.85
N SER A 180 4.00 24.31 -2.91
CA SER A 180 2.74 23.56 -2.84
C SER A 180 1.86 23.84 -4.04
N ALA A 181 1.23 22.78 -4.58
CA ALA A 181 0.26 22.90 -5.66
C ALA A 181 -1.11 23.30 -5.09
N ASP A 182 -1.46 24.56 -5.21
CA ASP A 182 -2.75 25.08 -4.72
C ASP A 182 -3.94 24.65 -5.59
N ASN A 183 -3.69 24.28 -6.85
CA ASN A 183 -4.71 23.78 -7.79
C ASN A 183 -4.06 22.86 -8.83
N ILE A 184 -4.22 21.56 -8.66
CA ILE A 184 -4.05 20.56 -9.70
C ILE A 184 -5.41 19.95 -10.03
#